data_975bb848662026eb3bae64f5101cddc5
#
_entry.id   975bb848662026eb3bae64f5101cddc5
#
_cell.length_a   1.000
_cell.length_b   1.000
_cell.length_c   1.000
_cell.angle_alpha   90.00
_cell.angle_beta   90.00
_cell.angle_gamma   90.00
#
_symmetry.space_group_name_H-M   'P 1'
#
loop_
_entity.id
_entity.type
_entity.pdbx_description
1 polymer ?
#
loop_
_entity_poly.entity_id
_entity_poly.type
_entity_poly.pdbx_seq_one_letter_code
_entity_poly.pdbx_strand_id
1 'polypeptide(L)'
;MKNKLLLALSSLFLLVGCQQGDVTEPPINSEPAKTEPTETEKPKTEPKTEPHTEKPTETEPEEEEPIDYFTHCLQVALGKYYTSFPAYEGAINQRAKLYESSEPVICQIDYTFEEEGTYAKRYTTALKMTGYTIQYKETSADYLALKQLDDYYYLCLQYYQDSDTSLTIFTYLYQYRYAEWPLEDIVNFLGADIPEVEGTAFELQNMPLTDTSEGLLIISYGVDESYCETYKGLLEAEEYGFTVEVYNGSYYSSNGIIDVNFYFDTDKNVFVILAYLIEE
;
A
#
# COMPACT_ATOMS: atom_id res chain seq x y z
N MET A 1 -10.40 16.86 13.83
CA MET A 1 -9.14 16.26 13.33
C MET A 1 -9.40 15.15 12.30
N LYS A 2 -10.44 14.30 12.46
CA LYS A 2 -10.75 13.20 11.50
C LYS A 2 -10.89 13.65 10.03
N ASN A 3 -11.53 14.78 9.77
CA ASN A 3 -11.77 15.28 8.41
C ASN A 3 -10.53 15.87 7.70
N LYS A 4 -9.48 16.23 8.44
CA LYS A 4 -8.25 16.77 7.82
C LYS A 4 -7.32 15.69 7.27
N LEU A 5 -7.37 14.49 7.86
CA LEU A 5 -6.54 13.35 7.43
C LEU A 5 -7.08 12.75 6.12
N LEU A 6 -8.40 12.60 6.00
CA LEU A 6 -9.05 12.08 4.78
C LEU A 6 -8.81 12.98 3.55
N LEU A 7 -8.88 14.30 3.72
CA LEU A 7 -8.60 15.27 2.63
C LEU A 7 -7.14 15.23 2.14
N ALA A 8 -6.19 14.78 2.99
CA ALA A 8 -4.79 14.61 2.60
C ALA A 8 -4.59 13.38 1.70
N LEU A 9 -5.37 12.31 1.93
CA LEU A 9 -5.31 11.08 1.13
C LEU A 9 -5.84 11.29 -0.30
N SER A 10 -6.99 11.93 -0.47
CA SER A 10 -7.60 12.13 -1.80
C SER A 10 -6.75 12.94 -2.78
N SER A 11 -5.90 13.87 -2.30
CA SER A 11 -4.98 14.63 -3.18
C SER A 11 -3.70 13.88 -3.55
N LEU A 12 -3.44 12.72 -2.96
CA LEU A 12 -2.22 11.93 -3.17
C LEU A 12 -2.26 11.13 -4.47
N PHE A 13 -3.43 10.60 -4.81
CA PHE A 13 -3.61 9.68 -5.94
C PHE A 13 -3.36 10.29 -7.31
N LEU A 14 -3.58 11.60 -7.46
CA LEU A 14 -3.36 12.31 -8.72
C LEU A 14 -1.89 12.38 -9.17
N LEU A 15 -0.92 12.10 -8.29
CA LEU A 15 0.50 12.26 -8.58
C LEU A 15 1.28 10.94 -8.74
N VAL A 16 0.79 9.82 -8.21
CA VAL A 16 1.47 8.53 -8.33
C VAL A 16 1.30 7.91 -9.73
N GLY A 17 0.19 8.22 -10.43
CA GLY A 17 -0.06 7.74 -11.79
C GLY A 17 0.81 8.35 -12.91
N CYS A 18 1.64 9.37 -12.62
CA CYS A 18 2.43 10.09 -13.65
C CYS A 18 3.94 9.80 -13.65
N GLN A 19 4.46 8.89 -12.83
CA GLN A 19 5.89 8.53 -12.85
C GLN A 19 6.13 7.08 -13.28
N GLN A 20 5.72 6.72 -14.50
CA GLN A 20 6.40 5.65 -15.22
C GLN A 20 7.59 6.25 -15.98
N GLY A 21 8.75 6.22 -15.34
CA GLY A 21 10.02 6.49 -16.00
C GLY A 21 10.38 5.31 -16.91
N ASP A 22 10.83 5.62 -18.11
CA ASP A 22 11.40 4.70 -19.09
C ASP A 22 12.38 3.71 -18.45
N VAL A 23 11.99 2.45 -18.37
CA VAL A 23 12.91 1.34 -18.09
C VAL A 23 13.44 0.86 -19.43
N THR A 24 14.61 1.35 -19.81
CA THR A 24 15.40 0.78 -20.91
C THR A 24 15.91 -0.60 -20.47
N GLU A 25 15.40 -1.64 -21.09
CA GLU A 25 15.89 -3.02 -20.93
C GLU A 25 17.36 -3.13 -21.37
N PRO A 26 18.21 -3.83 -20.60
CA PRO A 26 19.52 -4.25 -21.09
C PRO A 26 19.40 -5.49 -21.98
N PRO A 27 20.22 -5.63 -23.04
CA PRO A 27 20.08 -6.71 -24.01
C PRO A 27 20.48 -8.06 -23.42
N ILE A 28 19.62 -9.04 -23.65
CA ILE A 28 19.82 -10.45 -23.34
C ILE A 28 20.87 -10.99 -24.33
N ASN A 29 21.99 -11.44 -23.80
CA ASN A 29 22.94 -12.25 -24.54
C ASN A 29 22.94 -13.67 -23.96
N SER A 30 22.36 -14.59 -24.71
CA SER A 30 22.26 -16.00 -24.39
C SER A 30 23.28 -16.78 -25.22
N GLU A 31 24.13 -17.53 -24.55
CA GLU A 31 24.67 -18.76 -25.13
C GLU A 31 24.84 -19.85 -24.07
N PRO A 32 24.52 -21.12 -24.35
CA PRO A 32 24.47 -22.18 -23.37
C PRO A 32 25.77 -22.98 -23.34
N ALA A 33 26.34 -23.19 -22.18
CA ALA A 33 27.42 -24.16 -21.95
C ALA A 33 26.84 -25.50 -21.56
N LYS A 34 27.09 -26.49 -22.41
CA LYS A 34 26.97 -27.94 -22.13
C LYS A 34 27.96 -28.36 -21.06
N THR A 35 27.55 -29.21 -20.11
CA THR A 35 28.46 -30.11 -19.43
C THR A 35 27.75 -31.45 -19.17
N GLU A 36 28.43 -32.48 -19.63
CA GLU A 36 28.06 -33.92 -19.55
C GLU A 36 28.25 -34.50 -18.13
N PRO A 37 27.70 -35.70 -17.89
CA PRO A 37 27.59 -36.30 -16.56
C PRO A 37 28.80 -37.17 -16.22
N THR A 38 29.17 -37.22 -14.96
CA THR A 38 30.16 -38.21 -14.44
C THR A 38 29.52 -39.07 -13.38
N GLU A 39 29.89 -40.36 -13.53
CA GLU A 39 29.40 -41.59 -12.96
C GLU A 39 29.42 -41.71 -11.44
N THR A 40 28.50 -42.53 -11.05
CA THR A 40 28.29 -43.49 -9.96
C THR A 40 29.54 -44.06 -9.25
N GLU A 41 29.57 -44.03 -7.94
CA GLU A 41 30.09 -45.14 -7.13
C GLU A 41 29.30 -45.34 -5.83
N LYS A 42 28.89 -46.60 -5.59
CA LYS A 42 28.28 -47.20 -4.39
C LYS A 42 29.28 -48.20 -3.79
N PRO A 43 29.01 -48.82 -2.66
CA PRO A 43 28.88 -48.37 -1.26
C PRO A 43 29.91 -49.11 -0.37
N LYS A 44 30.14 -48.63 0.86
CA LYS A 44 30.82 -49.46 1.88
C LYS A 44 30.18 -49.31 3.26
N THR A 45 29.66 -50.40 3.66
CA THR A 45 29.27 -51.04 4.93
C THR A 45 29.63 -50.32 6.24
N GLU A 46 28.64 -50.39 7.15
CA GLU A 46 28.57 -50.01 8.56
C GLU A 46 29.70 -50.52 9.47
N PRO A 47 29.87 -49.86 10.66
CA PRO A 47 29.48 -50.59 11.85
C PRO A 47 28.58 -49.84 12.83
N LYS A 48 27.70 -50.61 13.47
CA LYS A 48 26.83 -50.30 14.59
C LYS A 48 27.56 -49.55 15.70
N THR A 49 26.93 -48.45 16.16
CA THR A 49 27.19 -47.90 17.50
C THR A 49 25.84 -47.66 18.20
N GLU A 50 25.78 -48.05 19.45
CA GLU A 50 24.61 -48.09 20.33
C GLU A 50 24.00 -46.73 20.58
N PRO A 51 22.68 -46.62 20.95
CA PRO A 51 22.03 -45.37 21.18
C PRO A 51 22.43 -44.77 22.53
N HIS A 52 23.26 -43.74 22.50
CA HIS A 52 23.35 -42.80 23.64
C HIS A 52 22.06 -42.00 23.68
N THR A 53 21.25 -42.26 24.72
CA THR A 53 20.12 -41.43 25.10
C THR A 53 20.66 -40.11 25.63
N GLU A 54 20.82 -39.13 24.74
CA GLU A 54 21.00 -37.75 25.18
C GLU A 54 19.66 -37.22 25.75
N LYS A 55 19.73 -36.89 27.02
CA LYS A 55 18.68 -36.17 27.76
C LYS A 55 18.38 -34.88 27.01
N PRO A 56 17.10 -34.52 26.70
CA PRO A 56 16.79 -33.25 26.08
C PRO A 56 17.32 -32.13 26.99
N THR A 57 18.25 -31.34 26.48
CA THR A 57 18.63 -30.09 27.10
C THR A 57 17.38 -29.19 26.96
N GLU A 58 16.71 -28.95 28.08
CA GLU A 58 15.66 -27.97 28.21
C GLU A 58 16.30 -26.60 27.90
N THR A 59 16.08 -26.14 26.66
CA THR A 59 16.46 -24.77 26.27
C THR A 59 15.54 -23.87 27.10
N GLU A 60 16.09 -23.17 28.08
CA GLU A 60 15.39 -22.07 28.75
C GLU A 60 14.84 -21.14 27.66
N PRO A 61 13.55 -20.74 27.74
CA PRO A 61 13.03 -19.76 26.79
C PRO A 61 13.90 -18.49 26.92
N GLU A 62 14.47 -18.05 25.81
CA GLU A 62 15.10 -16.74 25.74
C GLU A 62 14.06 -15.72 26.25
N GLU A 63 14.33 -15.07 27.37
CA GLU A 63 13.55 -13.95 27.86
C GLU A 63 13.64 -12.85 26.77
N GLU A 64 12.54 -12.66 26.00
CA GLU A 64 12.43 -11.56 25.06
C GLU A 64 12.63 -10.28 25.83
N GLU A 65 13.67 -9.50 25.50
CA GLU A 65 13.88 -8.19 26.09
C GLU A 65 12.63 -7.33 25.93
N PRO A 66 12.16 -6.61 26.96
CA PRO A 66 10.94 -5.82 26.86
C PRO A 66 11.11 -4.75 25.76
N ILE A 67 10.27 -4.86 24.71
CA ILE A 67 10.23 -3.89 23.62
C ILE A 67 9.85 -2.52 24.22
N ASP A 68 10.63 -1.48 23.94
CA ASP A 68 10.28 -0.14 24.39
C ASP A 68 8.97 0.34 23.72
N TYR A 69 8.22 1.19 24.45
CA TYR A 69 6.88 1.62 23.99
C TYR A 69 6.90 2.34 22.65
N PHE A 70 7.99 3.05 22.32
CA PHE A 70 8.15 3.71 21.02
C PHE A 70 8.22 2.69 19.89
N THR A 71 9.08 1.69 20.02
CA THR A 71 9.20 0.58 19.06
C THR A 71 7.90 -0.20 18.95
N HIS A 72 7.20 -0.45 20.07
CA HIS A 72 5.89 -1.11 20.05
C HIS A 72 4.87 -0.33 19.21
N CYS A 73 4.74 0.99 19.39
CA CYS A 73 3.82 1.81 18.60
C CYS A 73 4.14 1.75 17.09
N LEU A 74 5.42 1.77 16.72
CA LEU A 74 5.82 1.59 15.32
C LEU A 74 5.50 0.20 14.79
N GLN A 75 5.71 -0.86 15.57
CA GLN A 75 5.39 -2.23 15.17
C GLN A 75 3.88 -2.40 14.92
N VAL A 76 3.03 -1.82 15.76
CA VAL A 76 1.58 -1.90 15.60
C VAL A 76 1.12 -1.11 14.36
N ALA A 77 1.67 0.09 14.11
CA ALA A 77 1.26 0.92 13.00
C ALA A 77 1.86 0.47 11.65
N LEU A 78 3.07 -0.08 11.64
CA LEU A 78 3.85 -0.36 10.43
C LEU A 78 4.12 -1.86 10.20
N GLY A 79 3.70 -2.73 11.12
CA GLY A 79 3.90 -4.18 11.04
C GLY A 79 5.37 -4.54 10.79
N LYS A 80 5.62 -5.44 9.83
CA LYS A 80 6.98 -5.87 9.46
C LYS A 80 7.89 -4.75 8.94
N TYR A 81 7.34 -3.60 8.57
CA TYR A 81 8.09 -2.47 8.02
C TYR A 81 8.52 -1.43 9.06
N TYR A 82 8.29 -1.67 10.36
CA TYR A 82 8.59 -0.69 11.41
C TYR A 82 10.05 -0.20 11.40
N THR A 83 11.00 -1.04 10.99
CA THR A 83 12.42 -0.67 10.85
C THR A 83 12.70 0.29 9.68
N SER A 84 11.74 0.47 8.77
CA SER A 84 11.84 1.42 7.67
C SER A 84 11.48 2.85 8.07
N PHE A 85 10.98 3.06 9.31
CA PHE A 85 10.69 4.39 9.82
C PHE A 85 11.99 5.20 9.97
N PRO A 86 12.08 6.38 9.34
CA PRO A 86 13.28 7.21 9.40
C PRO A 86 13.27 8.07 10.67
N ALA A 87 13.83 7.55 11.77
CA ALA A 87 13.94 8.29 13.01
C ALA A 87 14.73 9.59 12.82
N TYR A 88 14.36 10.64 13.58
CA TYR A 88 15.07 11.91 13.56
C TYR A 88 16.21 11.88 14.59
N GLU A 89 17.43 12.05 14.11
CA GLU A 89 18.61 12.12 14.98
C GLU A 89 18.75 13.49 15.66
N GLY A 90 19.21 13.50 16.92
CA GLY A 90 19.50 14.72 17.69
C GLY A 90 18.31 15.29 18.46
N ALA A 91 17.18 14.60 18.53
CA ALA A 91 16.11 14.94 19.48
C ALA A 91 16.55 14.59 20.91
N ILE A 92 16.25 15.49 21.87
CA ILE A 92 16.51 15.25 23.31
C ILE A 92 15.39 14.42 23.97
N ASN A 93 14.23 14.38 23.35
CA ASN A 93 13.09 13.58 23.80
C ASN A 93 12.26 13.13 22.60
N GLN A 94 11.69 11.94 22.74
CA GLN A 94 10.72 11.41 21.78
C GLN A 94 9.55 10.77 22.52
N ARG A 95 8.35 10.94 22.02
CA ARG A 95 7.13 10.33 22.53
C ARG A 95 6.38 9.71 21.37
N ALA A 96 5.77 8.56 21.61
CA ALA A 96 4.88 7.93 20.63
C ALA A 96 3.46 7.84 21.21
N LYS A 97 2.48 7.93 20.32
CA LYS A 97 1.06 7.73 20.61
C LYS A 97 0.41 6.97 19.47
N LEU A 98 -0.30 5.89 19.81
CA LEU A 98 -0.97 5.04 18.86
C LEU A 98 -2.46 5.43 18.76
N TYR A 99 -2.98 5.45 17.52
CA TYR A 99 -4.38 5.62 17.18
C TYR A 99 -4.87 4.32 16.54
N GLU A 100 -5.18 3.31 17.37
CA GLU A 100 -5.58 1.97 16.90
C GLU A 100 -6.97 1.95 16.25
N SER A 101 -7.84 2.91 16.60
CA SER A 101 -9.19 3.01 16.04
C SER A 101 -9.25 3.75 14.70
N SER A 102 -8.11 4.18 14.15
CA SER A 102 -8.04 4.79 12.83
C SER A 102 -7.73 3.72 11.78
N GLU A 103 -8.25 3.92 10.58
CA GLU A 103 -7.93 3.12 9.40
C GLU A 103 -7.30 4.05 8.36
N PRO A 104 -6.04 3.84 8.04
CA PRO A 104 -5.06 2.91 8.66
C PRO A 104 -4.72 3.27 10.11
N VAL A 105 -4.17 2.31 10.87
CA VAL A 105 -3.62 2.56 12.21
C VAL A 105 -2.47 3.56 12.11
N ILE A 106 -2.50 4.58 12.98
CA ILE A 106 -1.54 5.69 12.92
C ILE A 106 -0.70 5.72 14.19
N CYS A 107 0.61 5.85 14.03
CA CYS A 107 1.52 6.22 15.12
C CYS A 107 1.89 7.71 14.98
N GLN A 108 1.56 8.51 16.00
CA GLN A 108 2.05 9.87 16.16
C GLN A 108 3.37 9.84 16.93
N ILE A 109 4.35 10.58 16.45
CA ILE A 109 5.67 10.71 17.08
C ILE A 109 5.94 12.19 17.26
N ASP A 110 6.23 12.58 18.51
CA ASP A 110 6.58 13.94 18.87
C ASP A 110 8.05 13.99 19.28
N TYR A 111 8.84 14.76 18.55
CA TYR A 111 10.23 15.07 18.86
C TYR A 111 10.37 16.44 19.52
N THR A 112 11.24 16.54 20.53
CA THR A 112 11.62 17.80 21.17
C THR A 112 13.12 17.99 21.04
N PHE A 113 13.57 19.23 20.79
CA PHE A 113 14.94 19.61 20.57
C PHE A 113 15.36 20.67 21.60
N GLU A 114 16.66 20.73 21.93
CA GLU A 114 17.21 21.69 22.86
C GLU A 114 17.29 23.10 22.26
N GLU A 115 17.66 23.19 21.00
CA GLU A 115 17.86 24.44 20.28
C GLU A 115 16.68 24.75 19.36
N GLU A 116 16.45 26.05 19.12
CA GLU A 116 15.51 26.51 18.09
C GLU A 116 16.05 26.17 16.69
N GLY A 117 15.15 25.74 15.79
CA GLY A 117 15.56 25.35 14.45
C GLY A 117 14.43 25.08 13.46
N THR A 118 14.80 24.83 12.22
CA THR A 118 13.88 24.48 11.12
C THR A 118 13.84 22.97 10.91
N TYR A 119 13.33 22.25 11.89
CA TYR A 119 13.40 20.79 11.95
C TYR A 119 12.62 20.10 10.83
N ALA A 120 11.43 20.58 10.49
CA ALA A 120 10.66 20.03 9.37
C ALA A 120 11.42 20.13 8.02
N LYS A 121 12.11 21.25 7.77
CA LYS A 121 12.93 21.40 6.55
C LYS A 121 14.17 20.49 6.55
N ARG A 122 14.83 20.33 7.70
CA ARG A 122 15.97 19.42 7.84
C ARG A 122 15.53 17.99 7.63
N TYR A 123 14.41 17.60 8.22
CA TYR A 123 13.81 16.26 8.04
C TYR A 123 13.42 16.01 6.58
N THR A 124 12.78 16.99 5.93
CA THR A 124 12.49 16.93 4.49
C THR A 124 13.74 16.65 3.66
N THR A 125 14.84 17.28 3.97
CA THR A 125 16.12 17.08 3.24
C THR A 125 16.64 15.66 3.46
N ALA A 126 16.63 15.16 4.69
CA ALA A 126 17.05 13.80 5.03
C ALA A 126 16.16 12.74 4.32
N LEU A 127 14.84 12.94 4.33
CA LEU A 127 13.88 12.06 3.67
C LEU A 127 14.11 11.97 2.15
N LYS A 128 14.34 13.11 1.48
CA LYS A 128 14.65 13.12 0.04
C LYS A 128 15.92 12.33 -0.29
N MET A 129 16.95 12.41 0.56
CA MET A 129 18.19 11.66 0.40
C MET A 129 18.01 10.14 0.57
N THR A 130 16.95 9.71 1.26
CA THR A 130 16.61 8.30 1.49
C THR A 130 15.49 7.78 0.60
N GLY A 131 15.16 8.51 -0.47
CA GLY A 131 14.25 8.06 -1.52
C GLY A 131 12.76 8.33 -1.27
N TYR A 132 12.43 9.28 -0.37
CA TYR A 132 11.05 9.71 -0.20
C TYR A 132 10.66 10.76 -1.25
N THR A 133 9.45 10.62 -1.79
CA THR A 133 8.76 11.67 -2.53
C THR A 133 8.08 12.60 -1.55
N ILE A 134 8.29 13.91 -1.68
CA ILE A 134 7.78 14.90 -0.71
C ILE A 134 6.81 15.85 -1.40
N GLN A 135 5.67 16.05 -0.77
CA GLN A 135 4.68 17.07 -1.10
C GLN A 135 4.55 18.06 0.05
N TYR A 136 4.40 19.33 -0.25
CA TYR A 136 4.14 20.38 0.73
C TYR A 136 2.74 20.94 0.53
N LYS A 137 1.95 20.95 1.60
CA LYS A 137 0.60 21.52 1.63
C LYS A 137 0.65 22.94 2.22
N GLU A 138 0.56 23.96 1.37
CA GLU A 138 0.61 25.37 1.81
C GLU A 138 -0.52 25.72 2.78
N THR A 139 -1.71 25.17 2.57
CA THR A 139 -2.92 25.47 3.36
C THR A 139 -2.84 25.05 4.82
N SER A 140 -2.05 24.00 5.14
CA SER A 140 -1.90 23.45 6.49
C SER A 140 -0.47 23.54 7.00
N ALA A 141 0.47 24.03 6.18
CA ALA A 141 1.91 24.04 6.46
C ALA A 141 2.50 22.66 6.77
N ASP A 142 1.85 21.58 6.24
CA ASP A 142 2.23 20.20 6.46
C ASP A 142 3.04 19.65 5.29
N TYR A 143 3.93 18.72 5.59
CA TYR A 143 4.64 17.90 4.62
C TYR A 143 4.06 16.50 4.59
N LEU A 144 3.91 15.95 3.40
CA LEU A 144 3.60 14.54 3.18
C LEU A 144 4.76 13.88 2.47
N ALA A 145 5.35 12.87 3.09
CA ALA A 145 6.41 12.08 2.52
C ALA A 145 5.94 10.65 2.29
N LEU A 146 6.30 10.10 1.15
CA LEU A 146 5.93 8.77 0.70
C LEU A 146 7.15 8.00 0.26
N LYS A 147 7.24 6.75 0.67
CA LYS A 147 8.23 5.81 0.20
C LYS A 147 7.58 4.48 -0.11
N GLN A 148 7.71 4.01 -1.33
CA GLN A 148 7.30 2.65 -1.68
C GLN A 148 8.19 1.65 -0.94
N LEU A 149 7.55 0.71 -0.24
CA LEU A 149 8.24 -0.34 0.52
C LEU A 149 8.34 -1.63 -0.29
N ASP A 150 7.26 -1.97 -0.96
CA ASP A 150 7.15 -3.11 -1.88
C ASP A 150 6.04 -2.84 -2.92
N ASP A 151 5.59 -3.88 -3.61
CA ASP A 151 4.57 -3.78 -4.66
C ASP A 151 3.15 -3.48 -4.13
N TYR A 152 2.94 -3.48 -2.81
CA TYR A 152 1.63 -3.34 -2.19
C TYR A 152 1.51 -2.14 -1.24
N TYR A 153 2.62 -1.69 -0.65
CA TYR A 153 2.58 -0.72 0.44
C TYR A 153 3.48 0.48 0.24
N TYR A 154 2.97 1.64 0.63
CA TYR A 154 3.75 2.85 0.90
C TYR A 154 3.87 3.09 2.40
N LEU A 155 5.05 3.53 2.83
CA LEU A 155 5.23 4.19 4.12
C LEU A 155 4.90 5.67 3.95
N CYS A 156 3.90 6.13 4.69
CA CYS A 156 3.42 7.50 4.68
C CYS A 156 3.87 8.21 5.95
N LEU A 157 4.38 9.43 5.78
CA LEU A 157 4.76 10.33 6.87
C LEU A 157 4.10 11.68 6.63
N GLN A 158 3.16 12.07 7.48
CA GLN A 158 2.66 13.44 7.52
C GLN A 158 3.33 14.15 8.69
N TYR A 159 4.00 15.26 8.45
CA TYR A 159 4.75 15.94 9.51
C TYR A 159 4.70 17.47 9.39
N TYR A 160 4.78 18.12 10.51
CA TYR A 160 4.82 19.56 10.63
C TYR A 160 5.61 19.98 11.86
N GLN A 161 6.02 21.25 11.89
CA GLN A 161 6.72 21.83 13.01
C GLN A 161 5.75 22.66 13.86
N ASP A 162 5.48 22.22 15.10
CA ASP A 162 4.56 22.92 16.02
C ASP A 162 5.19 24.18 16.61
N SER A 163 6.50 24.13 16.85
CA SER A 163 7.29 25.23 17.40
C SER A 163 8.73 25.14 16.93
N ASP A 164 9.55 26.16 17.23
CA ASP A 164 10.96 26.17 16.86
C ASP A 164 11.79 25.04 17.51
N THR A 165 11.22 24.36 18.51
CA THR A 165 11.87 23.25 19.23
C THR A 165 11.10 21.92 19.15
N SER A 166 10.10 21.79 18.28
CA SER A 166 9.30 20.57 18.16
C SER A 166 9.01 20.17 16.72
N LEU A 167 8.86 18.86 16.49
CA LEU A 167 8.45 18.25 15.22
C LEU A 167 7.47 17.12 15.53
N THR A 168 6.28 17.17 14.94
CA THR A 168 5.29 16.09 15.02
C THR A 168 5.23 15.35 13.71
N ILE A 169 5.25 14.01 13.79
CA ILE A 169 5.16 13.08 12.64
C ILE A 169 4.01 12.11 12.89
N PHE A 170 3.11 11.98 11.93
CA PHE A 170 2.16 10.88 11.85
C PHE A 170 2.66 9.89 10.83
N THR A 171 2.79 8.63 11.22
CA THR A 171 3.23 7.57 10.32
C THR A 171 2.24 6.42 10.26
N TYR A 172 2.05 5.88 9.07
CA TYR A 172 1.14 4.77 8.79
C TYR A 172 1.54 4.05 7.52
N LEU A 173 1.05 2.82 7.36
CA LEU A 173 1.13 2.09 6.09
C LEU A 173 -0.09 2.44 5.23
N TYR A 174 0.17 2.68 3.96
CA TYR A 174 -0.87 2.82 2.95
C TYR A 174 -0.77 1.65 1.97
N GLN A 175 -1.79 0.80 1.97
CA GLN A 175 -1.92 -0.27 0.99
C GLN A 175 -2.54 0.31 -0.28
N TYR A 176 -1.80 0.26 -1.39
CA TYR A 176 -2.25 0.81 -2.67
C TYR A 176 -2.61 -0.27 -3.69
N ARG A 177 -2.11 -1.49 -3.48
CA ARG A 177 -2.35 -2.63 -4.35
C ARG A 177 -2.76 -3.85 -3.54
N TYR A 178 -3.64 -4.66 -4.10
CA TYR A 178 -4.21 -5.86 -3.51
C TYR A 178 -3.93 -7.06 -4.41
N ALA A 179 -3.59 -8.21 -3.82
CA ALA A 179 -3.41 -9.47 -4.56
C ALA A 179 -4.75 -10.19 -4.81
N GLU A 180 -5.77 -9.88 -4.01
CA GLU A 180 -7.12 -10.42 -4.08
C GLU A 180 -8.11 -9.27 -4.26
N TRP A 181 -9.33 -9.58 -4.72
CA TRP A 181 -10.40 -8.59 -4.86
C TRP A 181 -10.70 -7.90 -3.54
N PRO A 182 -10.59 -6.56 -3.47
CA PRO A 182 -10.69 -5.82 -2.20
C PRO A 182 -12.14 -5.54 -1.80
N LEU A 183 -12.93 -6.60 -1.62
CA LEU A 183 -14.36 -6.55 -1.36
C LEU A 183 -14.72 -5.66 -0.17
N GLU A 184 -13.99 -5.79 0.95
CA GLU A 184 -14.27 -5.04 2.17
C GLU A 184 -14.15 -3.52 1.95
N ASP A 185 -13.09 -3.08 1.27
CA ASP A 185 -12.87 -1.66 0.96
C ASP A 185 -13.93 -1.12 -0.02
N ILE A 186 -14.32 -1.93 -1.01
CA ILE A 186 -15.37 -1.58 -1.97
C ILE A 186 -16.72 -1.43 -1.26
N VAL A 187 -17.09 -2.38 -0.41
CA VAL A 187 -18.35 -2.33 0.36
C VAL A 187 -18.36 -1.17 1.35
N ASN A 188 -17.22 -0.90 2.01
CA ASN A 188 -17.09 0.24 2.92
C ASN A 188 -17.27 1.58 2.20
N PHE A 189 -16.84 1.68 0.94
CA PHE A 189 -16.97 2.90 0.13
C PHE A 189 -18.38 3.05 -0.48
N LEU A 190 -18.89 1.99 -1.13
CA LEU A 190 -20.15 2.03 -1.90
C LEU A 190 -21.39 1.68 -1.06
N GLY A 191 -21.22 1.13 0.16
CA GLY A 191 -22.34 0.60 0.95
C GLY A 191 -22.94 -0.69 0.40
N ALA A 192 -22.44 -1.21 -0.72
CA ALA A 192 -22.85 -2.47 -1.35
C ALA A 192 -21.68 -3.05 -2.16
N ASP A 193 -21.77 -4.34 -2.50
CA ASP A 193 -20.82 -4.99 -3.36
C ASP A 193 -21.14 -4.77 -4.86
N ILE A 194 -20.12 -4.95 -5.68
CA ILE A 194 -20.19 -5.04 -7.13
C ILE A 194 -19.48 -6.35 -7.56
N PRO A 195 -19.77 -6.89 -8.77
CA PRO A 195 -19.16 -8.14 -9.20
C PRO A 195 -17.63 -8.14 -9.09
N GLU A 196 -17.10 -9.23 -8.58
CA GLU A 196 -15.66 -9.45 -8.53
C GLU A 196 -15.05 -9.58 -9.93
N VAL A 197 -13.86 -8.99 -10.11
CA VAL A 197 -13.08 -9.14 -11.34
C VAL A 197 -12.07 -10.26 -11.18
N GLU A 198 -11.96 -11.15 -12.16
CA GLU A 198 -10.96 -12.23 -12.21
C GLU A 198 -9.56 -11.69 -12.55
N GLY A 199 -9.06 -10.76 -11.76
CA GLY A 199 -7.74 -10.16 -11.95
C GLY A 199 -6.64 -10.84 -11.12
N THR A 200 -5.39 -10.50 -11.40
CA THR A 200 -4.21 -10.98 -10.65
C THR A 200 -3.70 -9.99 -9.62
N ALA A 201 -4.12 -8.73 -9.73
CA ALA A 201 -3.85 -7.66 -8.78
C ALA A 201 -4.84 -6.51 -9.01
N PHE A 202 -5.07 -5.71 -7.97
CA PHE A 202 -6.03 -4.61 -7.99
C PHE A 202 -5.42 -3.37 -7.33
N GLU A 203 -5.75 -2.19 -7.86
CA GLU A 203 -5.46 -0.90 -7.23
C GLU A 203 -6.76 -0.16 -6.98
N LEU A 204 -6.91 0.43 -5.78
CA LEU A 204 -8.05 1.28 -5.44
C LEU A 204 -7.61 2.72 -5.26
N GLN A 205 -8.40 3.64 -5.81
CA GLN A 205 -8.16 5.08 -5.70
C GLN A 205 -9.49 5.81 -5.52
N ASN A 206 -9.56 6.70 -4.53
CA ASN A 206 -10.68 7.62 -4.43
C ASN A 206 -10.50 8.74 -5.44
N MET A 207 -11.49 8.95 -6.29
CA MET A 207 -11.48 10.01 -7.30
C MET A 207 -12.55 11.07 -7.00
N PRO A 208 -12.20 12.35 -6.92
CA PRO A 208 -13.20 13.40 -6.87
C PRO A 208 -13.95 13.45 -8.22
N LEU A 209 -15.27 13.35 -8.19
CA LEU A 209 -16.13 13.47 -9.35
C LEU A 209 -16.65 14.91 -9.48
N THR A 210 -17.01 15.50 -8.33
CA THR A 210 -17.43 16.90 -8.18
C THR A 210 -16.80 17.49 -6.92
N ASP A 211 -17.15 18.73 -6.56
CA ASP A 211 -16.69 19.35 -5.30
C ASP A 211 -17.24 18.64 -4.06
N THR A 212 -18.31 17.84 -4.20
CA THR A 212 -19.04 17.19 -3.11
C THR A 212 -19.14 15.68 -3.22
N SER A 213 -18.88 15.11 -4.38
CA SER A 213 -18.98 13.65 -4.63
C SER A 213 -17.66 13.03 -4.99
N GLU A 214 -17.47 11.78 -4.54
CA GLU A 214 -16.30 10.97 -4.80
C GLU A 214 -16.71 9.64 -5.46
N GLY A 215 -15.86 9.12 -6.32
CA GLY A 215 -15.97 7.78 -6.90
C GLY A 215 -14.79 6.91 -6.51
N LEU A 216 -14.99 5.61 -6.58
CA LEU A 216 -13.96 4.61 -6.40
C LEU A 216 -13.45 4.14 -7.76
N LEU A 217 -12.21 4.44 -8.07
CA LEU A 217 -11.51 3.91 -9.24
C LEU A 217 -10.85 2.60 -8.85
N ILE A 218 -11.16 1.54 -9.59
CA ILE A 218 -10.56 0.22 -9.43
C ILE A 218 -9.82 -0.11 -10.72
N ILE A 219 -8.53 -0.41 -10.62
CA ILE A 219 -7.69 -0.85 -11.73
C ILE A 219 -7.39 -2.32 -11.51
N SER A 220 -7.76 -3.17 -12.47
CA SER A 220 -7.49 -4.61 -12.43
C SER A 220 -6.46 -5.01 -13.47
N TYR A 221 -5.55 -5.87 -13.08
CA TYR A 221 -4.48 -6.43 -13.89
C TYR A 221 -4.74 -7.90 -14.19
N GLY A 222 -4.21 -8.38 -15.31
CA GLY A 222 -4.24 -9.82 -15.64
C GLY A 222 -5.50 -10.30 -16.37
N VAL A 223 -6.39 -9.40 -16.74
CA VAL A 223 -7.50 -9.67 -17.66
C VAL A 223 -7.24 -9.00 -19.01
N ASP A 224 -7.92 -9.43 -20.05
CA ASP A 224 -7.82 -8.86 -21.40
C ASP A 224 -9.10 -8.07 -21.78
N GLU A 225 -9.08 -7.43 -22.95
CA GLU A 225 -10.18 -6.60 -23.45
C GLU A 225 -11.52 -7.37 -23.53
N SER A 226 -11.49 -8.69 -23.82
CA SER A 226 -12.72 -9.50 -23.92
C SER A 226 -13.46 -9.62 -22.60
N TYR A 227 -12.77 -9.35 -21.47
CA TYR A 227 -13.37 -9.38 -20.15
C TYR A 227 -14.46 -8.32 -19.96
N CYS A 228 -14.47 -7.23 -20.75
CA CYS A 228 -15.55 -6.25 -20.72
C CYS A 228 -16.93 -6.86 -20.95
N GLU A 229 -17.06 -7.79 -21.90
CA GLU A 229 -18.33 -8.49 -22.16
C GLU A 229 -18.69 -9.47 -21.04
N THR A 230 -17.69 -10.12 -20.44
CA THR A 230 -17.89 -11.00 -19.27
C THR A 230 -18.41 -10.18 -18.10
N TYR A 231 -17.75 -9.05 -17.78
CA TYR A 231 -18.13 -8.21 -16.66
C TYR A 231 -19.49 -7.55 -16.84
N LYS A 232 -19.83 -7.16 -18.08
CA LYS A 232 -21.18 -6.73 -18.42
C LYS A 232 -22.22 -7.79 -18.02
N GLY A 233 -21.99 -9.07 -18.41
CA GLY A 233 -22.89 -10.17 -18.06
C GLY A 233 -23.02 -10.38 -16.54
N LEU A 234 -21.95 -10.18 -15.78
CA LEU A 234 -22.00 -10.24 -14.31
C LEU A 234 -22.85 -9.10 -13.73
N LEU A 235 -22.69 -7.87 -14.20
CA LEU A 235 -23.49 -6.72 -13.75
C LEU A 235 -24.98 -6.88 -14.09
N GLU A 236 -25.32 -7.42 -15.26
CA GLU A 236 -26.70 -7.67 -15.69
C GLU A 236 -27.36 -8.88 -14.98
N ALA A 237 -26.60 -9.66 -14.20
CA ALA A 237 -27.15 -10.77 -13.42
C ALA A 237 -28.19 -10.25 -12.40
N GLU A 238 -29.20 -11.09 -12.09
CA GLU A 238 -30.33 -10.73 -11.23
C GLU A 238 -29.91 -10.27 -9.84
N GLU A 239 -28.80 -10.80 -9.32
CA GLU A 239 -28.27 -10.47 -8.01
C GLU A 239 -27.74 -9.02 -7.91
N TYR A 240 -27.20 -8.47 -9.01
CA TYR A 240 -26.67 -7.09 -9.05
C TYR A 240 -27.65 -6.11 -9.69
N GLY A 241 -28.42 -6.55 -10.68
CA GLY A 241 -29.54 -5.83 -11.26
C GLY A 241 -29.19 -4.55 -12.02
N PHE A 242 -27.99 -4.46 -12.58
CA PHE A 242 -27.58 -3.32 -13.39
C PHE A 242 -28.17 -3.39 -14.80
N THR A 243 -28.41 -2.22 -15.38
CA THR A 243 -28.65 -2.06 -16.82
C THR A 243 -27.37 -1.49 -17.44
N VAL A 244 -26.84 -2.13 -18.48
CA VAL A 244 -25.57 -1.73 -19.10
C VAL A 244 -25.79 -1.18 -20.50
N GLU A 245 -25.27 0.02 -20.75
CA GLU A 245 -25.20 0.67 -22.06
C GLU A 245 -23.75 0.74 -22.55
N VAL A 246 -23.52 0.54 -23.85
CA VAL A 246 -22.18 0.59 -24.44
C VAL A 246 -22.07 1.77 -25.40
N TYR A 247 -21.07 2.62 -25.18
CA TYR A 247 -20.79 3.75 -26.05
C TYR A 247 -19.28 3.94 -26.25
N ASN A 248 -18.83 3.93 -27.50
CA ASN A 248 -17.44 4.13 -27.89
C ASN A 248 -16.41 3.25 -27.15
N GLY A 249 -16.74 1.98 -26.89
CA GLY A 249 -15.87 1.04 -26.18
C GLY A 249 -15.85 1.20 -24.66
N SER A 250 -16.65 2.13 -24.13
CA SER A 250 -16.88 2.27 -22.69
C SER A 250 -18.27 1.74 -22.35
N TYR A 251 -18.39 1.15 -21.16
CA TYR A 251 -19.61 0.57 -20.62
C TYR A 251 -20.10 1.44 -19.48
N TYR A 252 -21.36 1.81 -19.52
CA TYR A 252 -22.04 2.64 -18.52
C TYR A 252 -23.16 1.81 -17.92
N SER A 253 -23.15 1.63 -16.62
CA SER A 253 -24.15 0.79 -15.96
C SER A 253 -24.69 1.45 -14.71
N SER A 254 -25.97 1.19 -14.42
CA SER A 254 -26.67 1.71 -13.26
C SER A 254 -27.67 0.69 -12.73
N ASN A 255 -27.80 0.58 -11.41
CA ASN A 255 -28.89 -0.10 -10.74
C ASN A 255 -29.83 0.84 -9.96
N GLY A 256 -29.68 2.15 -10.17
CA GLY A 256 -30.46 3.20 -9.49
C GLY A 256 -29.93 3.61 -8.10
N ILE A 257 -28.88 2.95 -7.60
CA ILE A 257 -28.19 3.28 -6.34
C ILE A 257 -26.71 3.53 -6.61
N ILE A 258 -26.10 2.70 -7.42
CA ILE A 258 -24.69 2.76 -7.79
C ILE A 258 -24.59 2.85 -9.31
N ASP A 259 -23.73 3.73 -9.79
CA ASP A 259 -23.25 3.72 -11.16
C ASP A 259 -21.88 3.03 -11.22
N VAL A 260 -21.70 2.14 -12.20
CA VAL A 260 -20.46 1.43 -12.46
C VAL A 260 -20.09 1.61 -13.94
N ASN A 261 -19.10 2.43 -14.19
CA ASN A 261 -18.56 2.67 -15.54
C ASN A 261 -17.27 1.91 -15.70
N PHE A 262 -17.07 1.21 -16.83
CA PHE A 262 -15.86 0.42 -17.02
C PHE A 262 -15.42 0.39 -18.49
N TYR A 263 -14.14 0.12 -18.69
CA TYR A 263 -13.51 -0.03 -20.00
C TYR A 263 -12.17 -0.76 -19.88
N PHE A 264 -11.63 -1.18 -21.00
CA PHE A 264 -10.28 -1.71 -21.07
C PHE A 264 -9.33 -0.64 -21.64
N ASP A 265 -8.30 -0.27 -20.86
CA ASP A 265 -7.23 0.65 -21.29
C ASP A 265 -6.18 -0.19 -22.05
N THR A 266 -6.22 -0.14 -23.38
CA THR A 266 -5.32 -0.91 -24.25
C THR A 266 -3.87 -0.43 -24.18
N ASP A 267 -3.65 0.85 -23.88
CA ASP A 267 -2.30 1.43 -23.79
C ASP A 267 -1.59 0.93 -22.52
N LYS A 268 -2.32 0.78 -21.43
CA LYS A 268 -1.79 0.29 -20.15
C LYS A 268 -2.01 -1.20 -19.94
N ASN A 269 -2.82 -1.85 -20.78
CA ASN A 269 -3.22 -3.26 -20.66
C ASN A 269 -3.86 -3.56 -19.30
N VAL A 270 -4.85 -2.76 -18.91
CA VAL A 270 -5.58 -2.87 -17.63
C VAL A 270 -7.08 -2.71 -17.84
N PHE A 271 -7.86 -3.37 -16.98
CA PHE A 271 -9.31 -3.18 -16.90
C PHE A 271 -9.61 -2.15 -15.82
N VAL A 272 -10.42 -1.15 -16.15
CA VAL A 272 -10.68 0.01 -15.30
C VAL A 272 -12.17 0.06 -14.98
N ILE A 273 -12.49 0.21 -13.70
CA ILE A 273 -13.83 0.44 -13.19
C ILE A 273 -13.85 1.77 -12.44
N LEU A 274 -14.87 2.58 -12.66
CA LEU A 274 -15.22 3.74 -11.85
C LEU A 274 -16.62 3.53 -11.28
N ALA A 275 -16.71 3.33 -9.98
CA ALA A 275 -17.96 3.11 -9.27
C ALA A 275 -18.27 4.25 -8.30
N TYR A 276 -19.52 4.69 -8.21
CA TYR A 276 -19.92 5.75 -7.30
C TYR A 276 -21.42 5.66 -6.94
N LEU A 277 -21.75 6.22 -5.79
CA LEU A 277 -23.14 6.35 -5.35
C LEU A 277 -23.86 7.44 -6.14
N ILE A 278 -25.11 7.18 -6.51
CA ILE A 278 -25.98 8.16 -7.14
C ILE A 278 -26.49 9.11 -6.02
N GLU A 279 -26.18 10.38 -6.12
CA GLU A 279 -26.75 11.39 -5.22
C GLU A 279 -28.24 11.60 -5.51
N GLU A 280 -29.11 11.57 -4.47
CA GLU A 280 -30.55 11.85 -4.59
C GLU A 280 -30.83 13.34 -4.83
#